data_77c747fb2dadb7c49ef323f5c035f5e9
#
_entry.id   77c747fb2dadb7c49ef323f5c035f5e9
#
_cell.length_a   1.000
_cell.length_b   1.000
_cell.length_c   1.000
_cell.angle_alpha   90.00
_cell.angle_beta   90.00
_cell.angle_gamma   90.00
#
_symmetry.space_group_name_H-M   'P 1'
#
loop_
_entity.id
_entity.type
_entity.pdbx_description
1 polymer ?
#
loop_
_entity_poly.entity_id
_entity_poly.type
_entity_poly.pdbx_seq_one_letter_code
_entity_poly.pdbx_strand_id
1 'polypeptide(L)'
;HMGIKYKLKLRDLKLEYLLEYMRPILKFFKPKQKINNYEELKDFIQKKSAWISQVTLYGYLKTRMGAKYVLMFEDEIFLGSINKAKWNIYAVTLQDFCLYSISYLKDVSKKHDTEKAKEIFLEILSDEEKNQMPNDILEKSKIEFDERLKNIDWEKHYKDLPFNNSALALYEWSPIAEELKSLDRKIVLNSMILKWDIIKKEFSQVINF
;
A
#
# COMPACT_ATOMS: atom_id res chain seq x y z
N HIS A 1 -13.67 40.38 -13.43
CA HIS A 1 -12.27 40.13 -13.12
C HIS A 1 -12.06 39.01 -12.07
N MET A 2 -12.74 37.86 -12.25
CA MET A 2 -12.58 36.68 -11.37
C MET A 2 -11.99 35.44 -12.07
N GLY A 3 -11.38 35.60 -13.27
CA GLY A 3 -10.97 34.46 -14.10
C GLY A 3 -9.56 33.92 -13.93
N ILE A 4 -8.67 34.61 -13.22
CA ILE A 4 -7.22 34.31 -13.24
C ILE A 4 -6.76 33.44 -12.07
N LYS A 5 -7.42 33.48 -10.92
CA LYS A 5 -7.03 32.69 -9.73
C LYS A 5 -7.27 31.17 -9.86
N TYR A 6 -8.18 30.74 -10.69
CA TYR A 6 -8.50 29.31 -10.83
C TYR A 6 -7.54 28.55 -11.77
N LYS A 7 -6.91 29.22 -12.74
CA LYS A 7 -6.00 28.56 -13.69
C LYS A 7 -4.66 28.14 -13.07
N LEU A 8 -4.16 28.87 -12.07
CA LEU A 8 -2.88 28.58 -11.40
C LEU A 8 -2.95 27.35 -10.49
N LYS A 9 -4.04 27.21 -9.70
CA LYS A 9 -4.23 26.05 -8.80
C LYS A 9 -4.42 24.73 -9.54
N LEU A 10 -5.13 24.74 -10.68
CA LEU A 10 -5.33 23.53 -11.50
C LEU A 10 -4.04 23.04 -12.18
N ARG A 11 -3.11 23.95 -12.48
CA ARG A 11 -1.81 23.61 -13.10
C ARG A 11 -0.85 23.02 -12.07
N ASP A 12 -0.85 23.54 -10.86
CA ASP A 12 0.01 23.06 -9.77
C ASP A 12 -0.46 21.69 -9.25
N LEU A 13 -1.77 21.48 -9.11
CA LEU A 13 -2.37 20.19 -8.83
C LEU A 13 -2.06 19.14 -9.92
N LYS A 14 -2.14 19.50 -11.18
CA LYS A 14 -1.81 18.59 -12.30
C LYS A 14 -0.33 18.20 -12.31
N LEU A 15 0.57 19.10 -11.91
CA LEU A 15 2.02 18.84 -11.91
C LEU A 15 2.41 17.91 -10.76
N GLU A 16 1.88 18.12 -9.57
CA GLU A 16 2.13 17.27 -8.40
C GLU A 16 1.60 15.85 -8.60
N TYR A 17 0.36 15.72 -9.10
CA TYR A 17 -0.22 14.42 -9.43
C TYR A 17 0.44 13.75 -10.63
N LEU A 18 0.84 14.53 -11.65
CA LEU A 18 1.62 14.02 -12.77
C LEU A 18 2.99 13.52 -12.30
N LEU A 19 3.63 14.23 -11.39
CA LEU A 19 4.92 13.84 -10.81
C LEU A 19 4.78 12.62 -9.88
N GLU A 20 3.72 12.52 -9.07
CA GLU A 20 3.41 11.33 -8.29
C GLU A 20 3.12 10.11 -9.19
N TYR A 21 2.40 10.32 -10.29
CA TYR A 21 2.13 9.28 -11.28
C TYR A 21 3.36 8.90 -12.10
N MET A 22 4.25 9.86 -12.36
CA MET A 22 5.49 9.66 -13.12
C MET A 22 6.66 9.15 -12.26
N ARG A 23 6.65 9.39 -10.95
CA ARG A 23 7.67 8.87 -10.02
C ARG A 23 7.88 7.35 -10.12
N PRO A 24 6.85 6.50 -10.26
CA PRO A 24 7.05 5.08 -10.49
C PRO A 24 7.76 4.78 -11.80
N ILE A 25 7.44 5.52 -12.88
CA ILE A 25 8.01 5.31 -14.21
C ILE A 25 9.49 5.68 -14.22
N LEU A 26 9.87 6.77 -13.57
CA LEU A 26 11.27 7.20 -13.46
C LEU A 26 12.12 6.27 -12.58
N LYS A 27 11.51 5.55 -11.64
CA LYS A 27 12.18 4.53 -10.82
C LYS A 27 12.47 3.23 -11.56
N PHE A 28 11.79 2.95 -12.67
CA PHE A 28 12.09 1.78 -13.52
C PHE A 28 13.47 1.83 -14.17
N PHE A 29 14.05 3.03 -14.29
CA PHE A 29 15.38 3.22 -14.89
C PHE A 29 16.53 3.23 -13.88
N LYS A 30 16.26 3.15 -12.57
CA LYS A 30 17.31 2.97 -11.57
C LYS A 30 17.68 1.50 -11.42
N PRO A 31 18.99 1.16 -11.31
CA PRO A 31 19.40 -0.21 -11.02
C PRO A 31 18.69 -0.68 -9.75
N LYS A 32 18.12 -1.89 -9.80
CA LYS A 32 17.39 -2.47 -8.67
C LYS A 32 18.37 -2.69 -7.53
N GLN A 33 18.19 -1.94 -6.44
CA GLN A 33 19.00 -2.10 -5.24
C GLN A 33 18.72 -3.46 -4.62
N LYS A 34 19.78 -4.22 -4.35
CA LYS A 34 19.68 -5.50 -3.65
C LYS A 34 19.29 -5.26 -2.20
N ILE A 35 18.60 -6.23 -1.62
CA ILE A 35 18.22 -6.26 -0.20
C ILE A 35 19.14 -7.29 0.47
N ASN A 36 20.08 -6.82 1.29
CA ASN A 36 21.13 -7.67 1.88
C ASN A 36 20.97 -7.86 3.40
N ASN A 37 20.02 -7.17 4.02
CA ASN A 37 19.80 -7.21 5.47
C ASN A 37 18.38 -6.79 5.83
N TYR A 38 18.01 -6.95 7.10
CA TYR A 38 16.65 -6.63 7.58
C TYR A 38 16.32 -5.14 7.57
N GLU A 39 17.29 -4.24 7.68
CA GLU A 39 17.06 -2.79 7.57
C GLU A 39 16.65 -2.41 6.15
N GLU A 40 17.35 -2.92 5.15
CA GLU A 40 16.99 -2.74 3.74
C GLU A 40 15.66 -3.41 3.40
N LEU A 41 15.36 -4.55 4.02
CA LEU A 41 14.07 -5.23 3.89
C LEU A 41 12.94 -4.37 4.45
N LYS A 42 13.11 -3.82 5.65
CA LYS A 42 12.15 -2.90 6.28
C LYS A 42 11.83 -1.72 5.36
N ASP A 43 12.87 -1.06 4.84
CA ASP A 43 12.72 0.05 3.91
C ASP A 43 11.98 -0.33 2.64
N PHE A 44 12.26 -1.50 2.10
CA PHE A 44 11.59 -2.00 0.91
C PHE A 44 10.10 -2.27 1.19
N ILE A 45 9.78 -2.94 2.29
CA ILE A 45 8.39 -3.21 2.71
C ILE A 45 7.63 -1.89 2.87
N GLN A 46 8.18 -0.93 3.59
CA GLN A 46 7.55 0.36 3.86
C GLN A 46 7.27 1.13 2.57
N LYS A 47 8.26 1.28 1.70
CA LYS A 47 8.14 2.00 0.42
C LYS A 47 7.16 1.34 -0.54
N LYS A 48 7.22 0.02 -0.68
CA LYS A 48 6.33 -0.70 -1.62
C LYS A 48 4.90 -0.75 -1.12
N SER A 49 4.69 -0.93 0.18
CA SER A 49 3.35 -0.89 0.77
C SER A 49 2.70 0.49 0.64
N ALA A 50 3.44 1.57 0.86
CA ALA A 50 2.96 2.92 0.64
C ALA A 50 2.60 3.18 -0.82
N TRP A 51 3.49 2.79 -1.74
CA TRP A 51 3.26 2.94 -3.17
C TRP A 51 2.01 2.21 -3.65
N ILE A 52 1.88 0.92 -3.29
CA ILE A 52 0.76 0.10 -3.77
C ILE A 52 -0.58 0.59 -3.23
N SER A 53 -0.63 1.03 -1.97
CA SER A 53 -1.83 1.59 -1.36
C SER A 53 -2.32 2.83 -2.10
N GLN A 54 -1.42 3.73 -2.45
CA GLN A 54 -1.73 4.97 -3.15
C GLN A 54 -2.12 4.72 -4.61
N VAL A 55 -1.33 3.95 -5.33
CA VAL A 55 -1.57 3.67 -6.76
C VAL A 55 -2.90 2.95 -6.98
N THR A 56 -3.23 1.99 -6.14
CA THR A 56 -4.49 1.24 -6.28
C THR A 56 -5.69 2.07 -5.87
N LEU A 57 -5.61 2.82 -4.77
CA LEU A 57 -6.70 3.70 -4.32
C LEU A 57 -6.97 4.80 -5.33
N TYR A 58 -5.95 5.57 -5.70
CA TYR A 58 -6.12 6.67 -6.67
C TYR A 58 -6.49 6.16 -8.07
N GLY A 59 -5.96 5.04 -8.49
CA GLY A 59 -6.33 4.39 -9.75
C GLY A 59 -7.81 4.03 -9.80
N TYR A 60 -8.35 3.46 -8.73
CA TYR A 60 -9.77 3.15 -8.64
C TYR A 60 -10.64 4.40 -8.62
N LEU A 61 -10.31 5.39 -7.78
CA LEU A 61 -11.03 6.66 -7.71
C LEU A 61 -11.08 7.35 -9.07
N LYS A 62 -9.95 7.43 -9.76
CA LYS A 62 -9.86 8.01 -11.10
C LYS A 62 -10.72 7.27 -12.12
N THR A 63 -10.68 5.96 -12.12
CA THR A 63 -11.48 5.12 -13.02
C THR A 63 -12.98 5.34 -12.79
N ARG A 64 -13.41 5.41 -11.53
CA ARG A 64 -14.83 5.54 -11.18
C ARG A 64 -15.38 6.94 -11.37
N MET A 65 -14.58 7.96 -11.08
CA MET A 65 -14.99 9.37 -11.12
C MET A 65 -14.75 10.04 -12.49
N GLY A 66 -13.89 9.49 -13.32
CA GLY A 66 -13.53 10.07 -14.61
C GLY A 66 -13.03 11.51 -14.49
N ALA A 67 -13.54 12.41 -15.31
CA ALA A 67 -13.14 13.83 -15.33
C ALA A 67 -13.43 14.58 -14.01
N LYS A 68 -14.37 14.10 -13.20
CA LYS A 68 -14.72 14.69 -11.90
C LYS A 68 -13.67 14.42 -10.81
N TYR A 69 -12.77 13.49 -11.03
CA TYR A 69 -11.72 13.10 -10.06
C TYR A 69 -10.93 14.32 -9.57
N VAL A 70 -10.54 15.23 -10.46
CA VAL A 70 -9.75 16.42 -10.08
C VAL A 70 -10.55 17.38 -9.19
N LEU A 71 -11.87 17.50 -9.41
CA LEU A 71 -12.74 18.39 -8.63
C LEU A 71 -12.96 17.89 -7.21
N MET A 72 -12.86 16.59 -6.97
CA MET A 72 -13.07 16.00 -5.65
C MET A 72 -11.97 16.37 -4.64
N PHE A 73 -10.78 16.75 -5.11
CA PHE A 73 -9.71 17.24 -4.24
C PHE A 73 -9.92 18.68 -3.72
N GLU A 74 -10.94 19.36 -4.17
CA GLU A 74 -11.38 20.66 -3.64
C GLU A 74 -12.40 20.49 -2.49
N ASP A 75 -12.93 19.29 -2.28
CA ASP A 75 -13.87 18.96 -1.21
C ASP A 75 -13.10 18.42 0.02
N GLU A 76 -13.10 19.18 1.11
CA GLU A 76 -12.39 18.81 2.35
C GLU A 76 -12.93 17.53 2.98
N ILE A 77 -14.24 17.25 2.88
CA ILE A 77 -14.86 16.02 3.40
C ILE A 77 -14.37 14.82 2.60
N PHE A 78 -14.30 14.96 1.30
CA PHE A 78 -13.80 13.89 0.43
C PHE A 78 -12.30 13.64 0.64
N LEU A 79 -11.50 14.70 0.79
CA LEU A 79 -10.08 14.59 1.15
C LEU A 79 -9.87 13.86 2.49
N GLY A 80 -10.69 14.15 3.48
CA GLY A 80 -10.68 13.43 4.76
C GLY A 80 -10.98 11.94 4.58
N SER A 81 -11.96 11.60 3.74
CA SER A 81 -12.31 10.21 3.42
C SER A 81 -11.19 9.48 2.68
N ILE A 82 -10.54 10.15 1.71
CA ILE A 82 -9.37 9.60 0.99
C ILE A 82 -8.22 9.35 1.96
N ASN A 83 -7.92 10.30 2.85
CA ASN A 83 -6.82 10.17 3.80
C ASN A 83 -7.06 9.02 4.78
N LYS A 84 -8.29 8.88 5.28
CA LYS A 84 -8.69 7.74 6.11
C LYS A 84 -8.55 6.41 5.37
N ALA A 85 -9.02 6.35 4.12
CA ALA A 85 -8.89 5.16 3.28
C ALA A 85 -7.41 4.79 3.07
N LYS A 86 -6.59 5.77 2.71
CA LYS A 86 -5.15 5.58 2.47
C LYS A 86 -4.44 4.96 3.67
N TRP A 87 -4.65 5.48 4.89
CA TRP A 87 -4.02 4.93 6.10
C TRP A 87 -4.50 3.52 6.42
N ASN A 88 -5.80 3.24 6.31
CA ASN A 88 -6.33 1.91 6.58
C ASN A 88 -5.86 0.87 5.56
N ILE A 89 -5.83 1.20 4.28
CA ILE A 89 -5.30 0.30 3.24
C ILE A 89 -3.80 0.07 3.47
N TYR A 90 -3.03 1.12 3.73
CA TYR A 90 -1.60 1.04 3.99
C TYR A 90 -1.26 0.16 5.18
N ALA A 91 -1.98 0.30 6.29
CA ALA A 91 -1.78 -0.53 7.46
C ALA A 91 -1.94 -2.04 7.17
N VAL A 92 -2.91 -2.41 6.35
CA VAL A 92 -3.12 -3.81 5.94
C VAL A 92 -2.06 -4.28 4.95
N THR A 93 -1.67 -3.44 3.99
CA THR A 93 -0.59 -3.78 3.05
C THR A 93 0.75 -4.00 3.74
N LEU A 94 1.05 -3.22 4.78
CA LEU A 94 2.24 -3.44 5.63
C LEU A 94 2.20 -4.82 6.29
N GLN A 95 1.08 -5.20 6.89
CA GLN A 95 0.90 -6.51 7.51
C GLN A 95 1.14 -7.63 6.50
N ASP A 96 0.43 -7.58 5.36
CA ASP A 96 0.54 -8.59 4.31
C ASP A 96 1.97 -8.73 3.81
N PHE A 97 2.67 -7.62 3.60
CA PHE A 97 4.01 -7.67 3.03
C PHE A 97 5.08 -8.09 4.06
N CYS A 98 4.93 -7.73 5.34
CA CYS A 98 5.79 -8.26 6.40
C CYS A 98 5.68 -9.79 6.50
N LEU A 99 4.45 -10.31 6.54
CA LEU A 99 4.21 -11.75 6.62
C LEU A 99 4.68 -12.49 5.37
N TYR A 100 4.39 -11.95 4.19
CA TYR A 100 4.86 -12.51 2.92
C TYR A 100 6.39 -12.60 2.86
N SER A 101 7.08 -11.53 3.20
CA SER A 101 8.53 -11.43 3.09
C SER A 101 9.23 -12.43 3.99
N ILE A 102 8.82 -12.55 5.25
CA ILE A 102 9.42 -13.48 6.21
C ILE A 102 9.04 -14.92 5.87
N SER A 103 7.80 -15.19 5.45
CA SER A 103 7.39 -16.51 4.96
C SER A 103 8.22 -16.95 3.76
N TYR A 104 8.43 -16.06 2.79
CA TYR A 104 9.27 -16.32 1.63
C TYR A 104 10.72 -16.66 2.03
N LEU A 105 11.33 -15.86 2.91
CA LEU A 105 12.68 -16.07 3.37
C LEU A 105 12.83 -17.38 4.16
N LYS A 106 11.83 -17.72 4.99
CA LYS A 106 11.80 -18.97 5.75
C LYS A 106 11.86 -20.19 4.85
N ASP A 107 11.05 -20.23 3.80
CA ASP A 107 10.99 -21.37 2.88
C ASP A 107 12.21 -21.44 1.93
N VAL A 108 12.59 -20.32 1.34
CA VAL A 108 13.64 -20.25 0.32
C VAL A 108 15.04 -20.29 0.92
N SER A 109 15.30 -19.52 1.97
CA SER A 109 16.64 -19.41 2.58
C SER A 109 16.85 -20.32 3.78
N LYS A 110 15.78 -20.84 4.39
CA LYS A 110 15.77 -21.76 5.55
C LYS A 110 16.58 -21.31 6.79
N LYS A 111 16.96 -20.04 6.85
CA LYS A 111 17.86 -19.47 7.85
C LYS A 111 17.26 -18.33 8.68
N HIS A 112 15.99 -17.97 8.41
CA HIS A 112 15.43 -16.75 8.93
C HIS A 112 14.56 -16.95 10.15
N ASP A 113 14.72 -16.03 11.09
CA ASP A 113 13.94 -15.94 12.29
C ASP A 113 12.57 -15.34 11.99
N THR A 114 11.51 -16.09 12.30
CA THR A 114 10.13 -15.64 12.10
C THR A 114 9.71 -14.50 13.02
N GLU A 115 10.41 -14.30 14.15
CA GLU A 115 10.16 -13.17 15.05
C GLU A 115 10.50 -11.82 14.41
N LYS A 116 11.35 -11.81 13.38
CA LYS A 116 11.67 -10.62 12.60
C LYS A 116 10.46 -10.00 11.94
N ALA A 117 9.42 -10.75 11.63
CA ALA A 117 8.19 -10.20 11.09
C ALA A 117 7.56 -9.17 12.04
N LYS A 118 7.46 -9.50 13.33
CA LYS A 118 6.93 -8.59 14.34
C LYS A 118 7.85 -7.41 14.60
N GLU A 119 9.14 -7.64 14.71
CA GLU A 119 10.14 -6.59 14.92
C GLU A 119 10.07 -5.54 13.81
N ILE A 120 10.17 -5.97 12.55
CA ILE A 120 10.09 -5.08 11.38
C ILE A 120 8.77 -4.32 11.35
N PHE A 121 7.66 -5.01 11.58
CA PHE A 121 6.33 -4.38 11.56
C PHE A 121 6.20 -3.28 12.62
N LEU A 122 6.64 -3.54 13.85
CA LEU A 122 6.59 -2.55 14.93
C LEU A 122 7.52 -1.36 14.69
N GLU A 123 8.70 -1.59 14.12
CA GLU A 123 9.62 -0.52 13.72
C GLU A 123 8.99 0.38 12.65
N ILE A 124 8.36 -0.20 11.63
CA ILE A 124 7.64 0.57 10.61
C ILE A 124 6.50 1.39 11.25
N LEU A 125 5.70 0.78 12.13
CA LEU A 125 4.63 1.51 12.82
C LEU A 125 5.16 2.67 13.67
N SER A 126 6.32 2.51 14.31
CA SER A 126 6.98 3.60 15.05
C SER A 126 7.41 4.75 14.13
N ASP A 127 7.87 4.45 12.91
CA ASP A 127 8.17 5.47 11.93
C ASP A 127 6.90 6.16 11.42
N GLU A 128 5.82 5.41 11.24
CA GLU A 128 4.54 5.95 10.77
C GLU A 128 3.81 6.76 11.85
N GLU A 129 4.04 6.48 13.13
CA GLU A 129 3.58 7.32 14.23
C GLU A 129 4.18 8.74 14.12
N LYS A 130 5.48 8.84 13.81
CA LYS A 130 6.15 10.12 13.54
C LYS A 130 5.62 10.81 12.28
N ASN A 131 5.16 10.04 11.31
CA ASN A 131 4.51 10.50 10.07
C ASN A 131 3.01 10.79 10.23
N GLN A 132 2.51 10.85 11.46
CA GLN A 132 1.13 11.19 11.81
C GLN A 132 0.08 10.15 11.39
N MET A 133 0.44 8.87 11.35
CA MET A 133 -0.57 7.81 11.25
C MET A 133 -1.54 7.91 12.44
N PRO A 134 -2.86 7.89 12.22
CA PRO A 134 -3.82 7.96 13.32
C PRO A 134 -3.63 6.85 14.34
N ASN A 135 -3.70 7.20 15.63
CA ASN A 135 -3.40 6.27 16.73
C ASN A 135 -4.35 5.08 16.80
N ASP A 136 -5.62 5.28 16.46
CA ASP A 136 -6.61 4.20 16.38
C ASP A 136 -6.23 3.15 15.32
N ILE A 137 -5.68 3.59 14.20
CA ILE A 137 -5.17 2.69 13.14
C ILE A 137 -3.91 1.98 13.59
N LEU A 138 -2.99 2.67 14.26
CA LEU A 138 -1.77 2.07 14.82
C LEU A 138 -2.11 0.93 15.79
N GLU A 139 -2.95 1.19 16.78
CA GLU A 139 -3.32 0.21 17.81
C GLU A 139 -4.10 -0.97 17.21
N LYS A 140 -5.06 -0.69 16.34
CA LYS A 140 -5.79 -1.72 15.61
C LYS A 140 -4.84 -2.63 14.83
N SER A 141 -3.88 -2.03 14.11
CA SER A 141 -2.90 -2.76 13.30
C SER A 141 -2.00 -3.67 14.12
N LYS A 142 -1.58 -3.25 15.32
CA LYS A 142 -0.80 -4.08 16.25
C LYS A 142 -1.60 -5.32 16.68
N ILE A 143 -2.85 -5.13 17.06
CA ILE A 143 -3.74 -6.22 17.50
C ILE A 143 -3.98 -7.21 16.35
N GLU A 144 -4.32 -6.71 15.17
CA GLU A 144 -4.56 -7.55 13.98
C GLU A 144 -3.31 -8.35 13.60
N PHE A 145 -2.14 -7.72 13.63
CA PHE A 145 -0.89 -8.39 13.29
C PHE A 145 -0.54 -9.50 14.28
N ASP A 146 -0.71 -9.25 15.58
CA ASP A 146 -0.49 -10.25 16.62
C ASP A 146 -1.45 -11.45 16.47
N GLU A 147 -2.71 -11.22 16.12
CA GLU A 147 -3.67 -12.31 15.84
C GLU A 147 -3.25 -13.14 14.61
N ARG A 148 -2.77 -12.48 13.56
CA ARG A 148 -2.28 -13.17 12.36
C ARG A 148 -1.05 -14.03 12.65
N LEU A 149 -0.12 -13.54 13.49
CA LEU A 149 1.09 -14.26 13.88
C LEU A 149 0.78 -15.56 14.62
N LYS A 150 -0.30 -15.64 15.39
CA LYS A 150 -0.70 -16.85 16.11
C LYS A 150 -1.06 -18.01 15.21
N ASN A 151 -1.58 -17.73 14.01
CA ASN A 151 -2.19 -18.72 13.13
C ASN A 151 -1.45 -18.91 11.79
N ILE A 152 -0.29 -18.27 11.61
CA ILE A 152 0.44 -18.30 10.35
C ILE A 152 1.19 -19.61 10.13
N ASP A 153 1.04 -20.20 8.94
CA ASP A 153 1.92 -21.26 8.44
C ASP A 153 3.05 -20.63 7.62
N TRP A 154 4.19 -20.46 8.26
CA TRP A 154 5.34 -19.75 7.67
C TRP A 154 5.90 -20.38 6.40
N GLU A 155 5.71 -21.67 6.17
CA GLU A 155 6.24 -22.37 4.99
C GLU A 155 5.30 -22.23 3.78
N LYS A 156 4.01 -21.96 4.03
CA LYS A 156 2.99 -21.90 2.99
C LYS A 156 2.43 -20.50 2.74
N HIS A 157 2.50 -19.60 3.74
CA HIS A 157 1.82 -18.32 3.70
C HIS A 157 2.10 -17.51 2.42
N TYR A 158 3.36 -17.42 1.99
CA TYR A 158 3.70 -16.63 0.80
C TYR A 158 3.15 -17.19 -0.52
N LYS A 159 2.70 -18.46 -0.53
CA LYS A 159 2.09 -19.14 -1.68
C LYS A 159 0.56 -19.11 -1.64
N ASP A 160 -0.04 -18.86 -0.48
CA ASP A 160 -1.48 -19.03 -0.24
C ASP A 160 -2.19 -17.69 -0.07
N LEU A 161 -2.44 -17.03 -1.20
CA LEU A 161 -3.16 -15.76 -1.29
C LEU A 161 -2.69 -14.69 -0.26
N PRO A 162 -1.38 -14.42 -0.17
CA PRO A 162 -0.80 -13.63 0.93
C PRO A 162 -1.25 -12.17 0.95
N PHE A 163 -1.85 -11.66 -0.13
CA PHE A 163 -2.31 -10.29 -0.27
C PHE A 163 -3.83 -10.14 -0.37
N ASN A 164 -4.56 -11.17 0.03
CA ASN A 164 -6.02 -11.13 0.00
C ASN A 164 -6.59 -10.04 0.92
N ASN A 165 -5.99 -9.83 2.10
CA ASN A 165 -6.42 -8.78 3.03
C ASN A 165 -6.17 -7.38 2.47
N SER A 166 -5.07 -7.15 1.75
CA SER A 166 -4.82 -5.91 1.02
C SER A 166 -5.91 -5.60 -0.01
N ALA A 167 -6.30 -6.62 -0.77
CA ALA A 167 -7.36 -6.49 -1.77
C ALA A 167 -8.71 -6.15 -1.13
N LEU A 168 -9.08 -6.84 -0.05
CA LEU A 168 -10.29 -6.55 0.71
C LEU A 168 -10.27 -5.16 1.33
N ALA A 169 -9.13 -4.72 1.88
CA ALA A 169 -8.98 -3.39 2.44
C ALA A 169 -9.17 -2.29 1.39
N LEU A 170 -8.64 -2.46 0.18
CA LEU A 170 -8.89 -1.53 -0.92
C LEU A 170 -10.37 -1.42 -1.24
N TYR A 171 -11.08 -2.55 -1.30
CA TYR A 171 -12.51 -2.57 -1.55
C TYR A 171 -13.30 -1.89 -0.42
N GLU A 172 -13.03 -2.26 0.83
CA GLU A 172 -13.78 -1.78 1.99
C GLU A 172 -13.59 -0.28 2.22
N TRP A 173 -12.36 0.22 2.12
CA TRP A 173 -12.02 1.59 2.48
C TRP A 173 -12.13 2.60 1.34
N SER A 174 -12.23 2.17 0.09
CA SER A 174 -12.40 3.11 -1.01
C SER A 174 -13.68 3.95 -0.82
N PRO A 175 -13.57 5.30 -0.82
CA PRO A 175 -14.69 6.20 -0.51
C PRO A 175 -15.63 6.36 -1.71
N ILE A 176 -16.23 5.26 -2.14
CA ILE A 176 -17.21 5.15 -3.22
C ILE A 176 -18.51 4.59 -2.63
N ALA A 177 -19.65 5.08 -3.10
CA ALA A 177 -20.96 4.59 -2.68
C ALA A 177 -21.07 3.06 -2.85
N GLU A 178 -21.64 2.38 -1.85
CA GLU A 178 -21.65 0.91 -1.78
C GLU A 178 -22.30 0.26 -3.00
N GLU A 179 -23.38 0.86 -3.52
CA GLU A 179 -24.09 0.38 -4.72
C GLU A 179 -23.18 0.35 -5.96
N LEU A 180 -22.31 1.34 -6.09
CA LEU A 180 -21.36 1.42 -7.20
C LEU A 180 -20.16 0.51 -6.96
N LYS A 181 -19.66 0.50 -5.74
CA LYS A 181 -18.49 -0.28 -5.34
C LYS A 181 -18.75 -1.79 -5.47
N SER A 182 -19.95 -2.26 -5.15
CA SER A 182 -20.35 -3.65 -5.29
C SER A 182 -20.28 -4.15 -6.73
N LEU A 183 -20.60 -3.31 -7.69
CA LEU A 183 -20.47 -3.61 -9.13
C LEU A 183 -19.00 -3.79 -9.56
N ASP A 184 -18.11 -3.08 -8.90
CA ASP A 184 -16.67 -3.06 -9.23
C ASP A 184 -15.86 -4.07 -8.41
N ARG A 185 -16.47 -4.83 -7.50
CA ARG A 185 -15.78 -5.66 -6.52
C ARG A 185 -14.66 -6.52 -7.13
N LYS A 186 -14.97 -7.27 -8.16
CA LYS A 186 -14.00 -8.14 -8.83
C LYS A 186 -12.83 -7.36 -9.44
N ILE A 187 -13.11 -6.23 -10.08
CA ILE A 187 -12.10 -5.38 -10.71
C ILE A 187 -11.19 -4.77 -9.64
N VAL A 188 -11.76 -4.29 -8.53
CA VAL A 188 -11.01 -3.69 -7.42
C VAL A 188 -10.08 -4.70 -6.77
N LEU A 189 -10.59 -5.89 -6.41
CA LEU A 189 -9.78 -6.95 -5.82
C LEU A 189 -8.62 -7.37 -6.75
N ASN A 190 -8.92 -7.60 -8.03
CA ASN A 190 -7.91 -8.00 -9.01
C ASN A 190 -6.87 -6.90 -9.24
N SER A 191 -7.23 -5.63 -9.22
CA SER A 191 -6.27 -4.53 -9.41
C SER A 191 -5.19 -4.53 -8.34
N MET A 192 -5.54 -4.81 -7.09
CA MET A 192 -4.58 -4.95 -5.98
C MET A 192 -3.68 -6.17 -6.18
N ILE A 193 -4.24 -7.32 -6.49
CA ILE A 193 -3.48 -8.57 -6.68
C ILE A 193 -2.49 -8.44 -7.83
N LEU A 194 -2.89 -7.87 -8.96
CA LEU A 194 -2.00 -7.64 -10.11
C LEU A 194 -0.81 -6.73 -9.76
N LYS A 195 -1.02 -5.71 -8.94
CA LYS A 195 0.07 -4.85 -8.47
C LYS A 195 1.01 -5.60 -7.54
N TRP A 196 0.50 -6.46 -6.66
CA TRP A 196 1.33 -7.30 -5.81
C TRP A 196 2.14 -8.33 -6.61
N ASP A 197 1.62 -8.85 -7.71
CA ASP A 197 2.38 -9.78 -8.58
C ASP A 197 3.64 -9.10 -9.14
N ILE A 198 3.56 -7.82 -9.50
CA ILE A 198 4.72 -7.03 -9.90
C ILE A 198 5.73 -6.90 -8.76
N ILE A 199 5.27 -6.59 -7.53
CA ILE A 199 6.12 -6.45 -6.35
C ILE A 199 6.75 -7.79 -5.95
N LYS A 200 6.01 -8.89 -5.98
CA LYS A 200 6.55 -10.25 -5.71
C LYS A 200 7.68 -10.60 -6.66
N LYS A 201 7.50 -10.31 -7.95
CA LYS A 201 8.53 -10.55 -8.96
C LYS A 201 9.77 -9.68 -8.71
N GLU A 202 9.59 -8.41 -8.39
CA GLU A 202 10.71 -7.53 -8.02
C GLU A 202 11.42 -8.04 -6.76
N PHE A 203 10.68 -8.37 -5.72
CA PHE A 203 11.20 -8.88 -4.46
C PHE A 203 12.08 -10.11 -4.66
N SER A 204 11.62 -11.11 -5.41
CA SER A 204 12.38 -12.32 -5.68
C SER A 204 13.70 -12.05 -6.44
N GLN A 205 13.79 -10.95 -7.18
CA GLN A 205 14.99 -10.57 -7.94
C GLN A 205 16.00 -9.77 -7.12
N VAL A 206 15.53 -9.05 -6.08
CA VAL A 206 16.39 -8.13 -5.30
C VAL A 206 16.79 -8.70 -3.94
N ILE A 207 16.06 -9.65 -3.39
CA ILE A 207 16.39 -10.29 -2.12
C ILE A 207 17.70 -11.08 -2.24
N ASN A 208 18.61 -10.88 -1.29
CA ASN A 208 19.99 -11.39 -1.39
C ASN A 208 20.59 -11.79 -0.03
N PHE A 209 19.79 -12.26 0.94
CA PHE A 209 20.31 -12.76 2.22
C PHE A 209 19.51 -13.92 2.76
#